data_9fceee05f22fd11ec0066b7cd900037c
#
_entry.id   9fceee05f22fd11ec0066b7cd900037c
#
_cell.length_a   1.000
_cell.length_b   1.000
_cell.length_c   1.000
_cell.angle_alpha   90.00
_cell.angle_beta   90.00
_cell.angle_gamma   90.00
#
_symmetry.space_group_name_H-M   'P 1'
#
loop_
_entity.id
_entity.type
_entity.pdbx_description
1 polymer ?
#
loop_
_entity_poly.entity_id
_entity_poly.type
_entity_poly.pdbx_seq_one_letter_code
_entity_poly.pdbx_strand_id
1 'polypeptide(L)'
;MARMTGGEAVLRALTAQGTDTLFVLPGVQNDAFFNALHDAGDQLRPIVTRHEQAAGYMANGYAAATGRPAVYCVVPGPGFLNTTAALSTAYACSAPVLCLSGQIPSRHIGRGIGLLHELPDQLGIMERLTKWAARIDTPQDASRLVAEAFAQMTSGRPRPVALEVPMDVLAQEAWVAEAPASAVAVRPPEPDPEALERAAEVLNGAKKPMIFVGGGAQNASPLVRQLAERLGAPVVAGWMGQGVMDGRSPLSLSITMAHRLWPEVDVALAIGSRFQRVQTDWGLDDDLKVVRIDLDPTEITRHARPEIDLLADAGEALELLLPKIVADDRPAWRDRIATTKESVWAEYHRDLAPQVAWIEAIRGALPEDGIVVEDLTQINYVSRIAFPVYEPRQYLSSGYQGTLGAGYPTALGAKVACPDKPVVTVAGDGGFMYNV
;
A
#
# COMPACT_ATOMS: atom_id res chain seq x y z
N MET A 1 -27.32 22.02 -9.43
CA MET A 1 -26.29 22.61 -10.32
C MET A 1 -25.92 23.99 -9.80
N ALA A 2 -24.62 24.29 -9.71
CA ALA A 2 -24.09 25.60 -9.34
C ALA A 2 -23.14 26.09 -10.45
N ARG A 3 -23.03 27.41 -10.62
CA ARG A 3 -22.03 28.01 -11.51
C ARG A 3 -20.72 28.10 -10.75
N MET A 4 -19.66 27.48 -11.29
CA MET A 4 -18.36 27.43 -10.66
C MET A 4 -17.25 27.22 -11.70
N THR A 5 -16.02 27.49 -11.32
CA THR A 5 -14.84 27.17 -12.14
C THR A 5 -14.53 25.67 -12.15
N GLY A 6 -13.75 25.21 -13.12
CA GLY A 6 -13.26 23.83 -13.14
C GLY A 6 -12.43 23.49 -11.89
N GLY A 7 -11.62 24.44 -11.38
CA GLY A 7 -10.87 24.29 -10.12
C GLY A 7 -11.78 24.05 -8.92
N GLU A 8 -12.84 24.85 -8.78
CA GLU A 8 -13.85 24.66 -7.72
C GLU A 8 -14.59 23.32 -7.87
N ALA A 9 -14.91 22.91 -9.12
CA ALA A 9 -15.59 21.65 -9.38
C ALA A 9 -14.72 20.43 -8.97
N VAL A 10 -13.42 20.44 -9.29
CA VAL A 10 -12.46 19.41 -8.88
C VAL A 10 -12.32 19.39 -7.34
N LEU A 11 -12.17 20.55 -6.72
CA LEU A 11 -12.04 20.67 -5.26
C LEU A 11 -13.26 20.10 -4.54
N ARG A 12 -14.47 20.49 -4.95
CA ARG A 12 -15.74 19.99 -4.38
C ARG A 12 -15.88 18.49 -4.58
N ALA A 13 -15.45 17.97 -5.74
CA ALA A 13 -15.48 16.56 -6.00
C ALA A 13 -14.52 15.78 -5.09
N LEU A 14 -13.29 16.28 -4.83
CA LEU A 14 -12.35 15.68 -3.89
C LEU A 14 -12.89 15.68 -2.45
N THR A 15 -13.45 16.80 -2.01
CA THR A 15 -14.05 16.91 -0.67
C THR A 15 -15.24 15.96 -0.50
N ALA A 16 -16.07 15.80 -1.54
CA ALA A 16 -17.19 14.86 -1.53
C ALA A 16 -16.73 13.39 -1.41
N GLN A 17 -15.50 13.06 -1.83
CA GLN A 17 -14.88 11.75 -1.63
C GLN A 17 -14.19 11.61 -0.26
N GLY A 18 -14.32 12.59 0.63
CA GLY A 18 -13.74 12.55 1.99
C GLY A 18 -12.26 12.92 2.04
N THR A 19 -11.74 13.60 1.03
CA THR A 19 -10.37 14.16 1.07
C THR A 19 -10.38 15.35 2.05
N ASP A 20 -9.52 15.30 3.05
CA ASP A 20 -9.32 16.33 4.07
C ASP A 20 -7.94 16.99 3.99
N THR A 21 -7.00 16.32 3.34
CA THR A 21 -5.60 16.74 3.23
C THR A 21 -5.08 16.55 1.80
N LEU A 22 -4.32 17.53 1.32
CA LEU A 22 -3.75 17.56 -0.01
C LEU A 22 -2.25 17.89 0.06
N PHE A 23 -1.40 17.01 -0.49
CA PHE A 23 0.02 17.29 -0.60
C PHE A 23 0.31 18.01 -1.91
N VAL A 24 0.98 19.17 -1.88
CA VAL A 24 1.01 20.03 -3.05
C VAL A 24 2.36 20.68 -3.31
N LEU A 25 2.62 20.95 -4.58
CA LEU A 25 3.58 21.98 -5.00
C LEU A 25 2.89 22.86 -6.05
N PRO A 26 2.57 24.14 -5.71
CA PRO A 26 1.87 25.06 -6.60
C PRO A 26 2.71 25.45 -7.83
N GLY A 27 2.03 25.82 -8.91
CA GLY A 27 2.62 26.42 -10.10
C GLY A 27 1.53 26.86 -11.10
N VAL A 28 1.95 27.63 -12.09
CA VAL A 28 1.08 28.47 -12.93
C VAL A 28 -0.07 27.71 -13.62
N GLN A 29 0.13 26.46 -14.04
CA GLN A 29 -0.92 25.68 -14.70
C GLN A 29 -2.04 25.26 -13.74
N ASN A 30 -1.81 25.39 -12.43
CA ASN A 30 -2.77 25.00 -11.40
C ASN A 30 -3.33 26.21 -10.62
N ASP A 31 -3.03 27.45 -11.03
CA ASP A 31 -3.43 28.66 -10.31
C ASP A 31 -4.93 28.73 -10.00
N ALA A 32 -5.78 28.39 -10.99
CA ALA A 32 -7.23 28.40 -10.78
C ALA A 32 -7.69 27.36 -9.75
N PHE A 33 -7.03 26.20 -9.67
CA PHE A 33 -7.29 25.22 -8.62
C PHE A 33 -6.81 25.70 -7.24
N PHE A 34 -5.63 26.32 -7.16
CA PHE A 34 -5.12 26.86 -5.90
C PHE A 34 -5.90 28.08 -5.40
N ASN A 35 -6.45 28.90 -6.32
CA ASN A 35 -7.40 29.97 -5.94
C ASN A 35 -8.67 29.37 -5.32
N ALA A 36 -9.25 28.34 -5.93
CA ALA A 36 -10.39 27.65 -5.37
C ALA A 36 -10.08 27.01 -3.98
N LEU A 37 -8.88 26.44 -3.84
CA LEU A 37 -8.41 25.87 -2.57
C LEU A 37 -8.26 26.95 -1.47
N HIS A 38 -7.72 28.13 -1.83
CA HIS A 38 -7.63 29.27 -0.92
C HIS A 38 -9.03 29.75 -0.45
N ASP A 39 -9.95 29.87 -1.39
CA ASP A 39 -11.31 30.35 -1.10
C ASP A 39 -12.15 29.35 -0.28
N ALA A 40 -11.80 28.05 -0.36
CA ALA A 40 -12.42 26.99 0.43
C ALA A 40 -12.03 27.03 1.93
N GLY A 41 -10.99 27.78 2.30
CA GLY A 41 -10.52 27.91 3.69
C GLY A 41 -10.11 26.55 4.28
N ASP A 42 -10.60 26.24 5.47
CA ASP A 42 -10.22 25.04 6.24
C ASP A 42 -10.88 23.73 5.77
N GLN A 43 -11.65 23.73 4.66
CA GLN A 43 -12.33 22.53 4.18
C GLN A 43 -11.36 21.46 3.67
N LEU A 44 -10.22 21.86 3.15
CA LEU A 44 -9.17 20.98 2.64
C LEU A 44 -7.80 21.55 3.00
N ARG A 45 -7.03 20.82 3.80
CA ARG A 45 -5.74 21.24 4.33
C ARG A 45 -4.62 21.02 3.32
N PRO A 46 -3.99 22.06 2.72
CA PRO A 46 -2.81 21.89 1.89
C PRO A 46 -1.54 21.71 2.73
N ILE A 47 -0.72 20.73 2.34
CA ILE A 47 0.63 20.54 2.86
C ILE A 47 1.61 20.82 1.69
N VAL A 48 2.27 21.97 1.77
CA VAL A 48 3.19 22.42 0.71
C VAL A 48 4.56 21.78 0.87
N THR A 49 5.06 21.17 -0.20
CA THR A 49 6.39 20.56 -0.25
C THR A 49 7.39 21.47 -0.99
N ARG A 50 8.68 21.10 -0.96
CA ARG A 50 9.74 21.78 -1.72
C ARG A 50 10.09 21.08 -3.03
N HIS A 51 9.69 19.83 -3.17
CA HIS A 51 9.89 19.03 -4.38
C HIS A 51 8.66 18.16 -4.59
N GLU A 52 8.24 17.97 -5.83
CA GLU A 52 7.02 17.24 -6.19
C GLU A 52 7.10 15.76 -5.79
N GLN A 53 8.28 15.17 -5.85
CA GLN A 53 8.51 13.80 -5.40
C GLN A 53 8.10 13.61 -3.93
N ALA A 54 8.42 14.62 -3.08
CA ALA A 54 8.04 14.58 -1.66
C ALA A 54 6.52 14.59 -1.50
N ALA A 55 5.77 15.36 -2.31
CA ALA A 55 4.30 15.35 -2.27
C ALA A 55 3.74 13.95 -2.55
N GLY A 56 4.27 13.26 -3.57
CA GLY A 56 3.89 11.90 -3.89
C GLY A 56 4.22 10.89 -2.78
N TYR A 57 5.41 10.97 -2.17
CA TYR A 57 5.78 10.09 -1.05
C TYR A 57 5.02 10.40 0.24
N MET A 58 4.71 11.67 0.52
CA MET A 58 3.86 12.03 1.65
C MET A 58 2.45 11.47 1.49
N ALA A 59 1.87 11.54 0.27
CA ALA A 59 0.60 10.90 -0.03
C ALA A 59 0.67 9.37 0.14
N ASN A 60 1.76 8.74 -0.30
CA ASN A 60 1.98 7.31 -0.06
C ASN A 60 2.07 6.98 1.44
N GLY A 61 2.79 7.76 2.22
CA GLY A 61 2.90 7.60 3.67
C GLY A 61 1.57 7.75 4.40
N TYR A 62 0.76 8.74 3.99
CA TYR A 62 -0.59 8.95 4.49
C TYR A 62 -1.47 7.71 4.22
N ALA A 63 -1.49 7.26 2.97
CA ALA A 63 -2.28 6.10 2.56
C ALA A 63 -1.82 4.80 3.24
N ALA A 64 -0.51 4.58 3.35
CA ALA A 64 0.05 3.39 3.98
C ALA A 64 -0.23 3.33 5.49
N ALA A 65 -0.15 4.46 6.21
CA ALA A 65 -0.40 4.53 7.65
C ALA A 65 -1.89 4.39 8.01
N THR A 66 -2.81 4.82 7.12
CA THR A 66 -4.24 4.84 7.41
C THR A 66 -5.06 3.78 6.67
N GLY A 67 -4.57 3.30 5.51
CA GLY A 67 -5.36 2.53 4.55
C GLY A 67 -6.40 3.37 3.78
N ARG A 68 -6.42 4.70 3.97
CA ARG A 68 -7.34 5.63 3.31
C ARG A 68 -6.74 6.18 2.03
N PRO A 69 -7.55 6.58 1.04
CA PRO A 69 -7.11 7.35 -0.11
C PRO A 69 -6.36 8.62 0.27
N ALA A 70 -5.29 8.91 -0.47
CA ALA A 70 -4.54 10.15 -0.34
C ALA A 70 -4.38 10.83 -1.70
N VAL A 71 -4.30 12.16 -1.70
CA VAL A 71 -4.23 12.96 -2.92
C VAL A 71 -3.03 13.88 -2.88
N TYR A 72 -2.31 13.99 -4.00
CA TYR A 72 -1.33 15.05 -4.20
C TYR A 72 -1.58 15.79 -5.51
N CYS A 73 -1.16 17.08 -5.57
CA CYS A 73 -1.36 17.94 -6.73
C CYS A 73 -0.06 18.63 -7.14
N VAL A 74 0.26 18.54 -8.44
CA VAL A 74 1.49 19.08 -9.04
C VAL A 74 1.20 19.68 -10.42
N VAL A 75 2.11 20.52 -10.91
CA VAL A 75 2.04 21.05 -12.29
C VAL A 75 2.39 19.98 -13.32
N PRO A 76 2.02 20.15 -14.60
CA PRO A 76 2.39 19.22 -15.68
C PRO A 76 3.90 19.21 -15.96
N GLY A 77 4.28 18.39 -16.91
CA GLY A 77 5.65 18.31 -17.39
C GLY A 77 6.62 17.89 -16.30
N PRO A 78 7.64 18.71 -15.99
CA PRO A 78 8.65 18.38 -14.98
C PRO A 78 8.04 18.13 -13.60
N GLY A 79 6.97 18.85 -13.22
CA GLY A 79 6.31 18.64 -11.93
C GLY A 79 5.73 17.24 -11.81
N PHE A 80 4.98 16.80 -12.81
CA PHE A 80 4.48 15.42 -12.85
C PHE A 80 5.61 14.39 -12.95
N LEU A 81 6.60 14.60 -13.84
CA LEU A 81 7.71 13.67 -14.03
C LEU A 81 8.52 13.46 -12.75
N ASN A 82 8.71 14.49 -11.95
CA ASN A 82 9.37 14.39 -10.65
C ASN A 82 8.64 13.45 -9.67
N THR A 83 7.37 13.16 -9.88
CA THR A 83 6.59 12.26 -9.00
C THR A 83 6.57 10.80 -9.47
N THR A 84 7.13 10.47 -10.63
CA THR A 84 7.01 9.14 -11.24
C THR A 84 7.58 8.01 -10.37
N ALA A 85 8.68 8.26 -9.67
CA ALA A 85 9.24 7.30 -8.70
C ALA A 85 8.30 7.07 -7.49
N ALA A 86 7.66 8.14 -7.01
CA ALA A 86 6.68 8.03 -5.91
C ALA A 86 5.42 7.27 -6.36
N LEU A 87 4.92 7.51 -7.58
CA LEU A 87 3.81 6.73 -8.16
C LEU A 87 4.17 5.26 -8.31
N SER A 88 5.37 4.95 -8.82
CA SER A 88 5.86 3.58 -8.93
C SER A 88 5.94 2.89 -7.55
N THR A 89 6.38 3.61 -6.52
CA THR A 89 6.41 3.12 -5.13
C THR A 89 4.98 2.87 -4.60
N ALA A 90 4.05 3.81 -4.79
CA ALA A 90 2.65 3.63 -4.42
C ALA A 90 2.03 2.40 -5.13
N TYR A 91 2.36 2.21 -6.41
CA TYR A 91 1.94 1.03 -7.17
C TYR A 91 2.50 -0.27 -6.57
N ALA A 92 3.78 -0.29 -6.21
CA ALA A 92 4.44 -1.43 -5.58
C ALA A 92 3.82 -1.80 -4.22
N CYS A 93 3.49 -0.77 -3.43
CA CYS A 93 2.92 -0.91 -2.09
C CYS A 93 1.41 -1.15 -2.09
N SER A 94 0.73 -1.11 -3.25
CA SER A 94 -0.73 -1.16 -3.33
C SER A 94 -1.40 -0.04 -2.53
N ALA A 95 -0.80 1.16 -2.57
CA ALA A 95 -1.31 2.32 -1.87
C ALA A 95 -2.35 3.08 -2.72
N PRO A 96 -3.52 3.42 -2.17
CA PRO A 96 -4.53 4.20 -2.87
C PRO A 96 -4.14 5.68 -2.91
N VAL A 97 -3.43 6.09 -3.95
CA VAL A 97 -2.94 7.47 -4.13
C VAL A 97 -3.48 8.05 -5.44
N LEU A 98 -4.08 9.22 -5.40
CA LEU A 98 -4.47 10.00 -6.57
C LEU A 98 -3.40 11.05 -6.88
N CYS A 99 -2.83 10.97 -8.09
CA CYS A 99 -2.05 12.04 -8.70
C CYS A 99 -2.99 12.99 -9.43
N LEU A 100 -3.14 14.21 -8.95
CA LEU A 100 -3.79 15.28 -9.68
C LEU A 100 -2.71 16.17 -10.32
N SER A 101 -2.67 16.24 -11.64
CA SER A 101 -1.72 17.09 -12.36
C SER A 101 -2.45 18.13 -13.20
N GLY A 102 -1.88 19.31 -13.27
CA GLY A 102 -2.25 20.25 -14.32
C GLY A 102 -1.90 19.73 -15.71
N GLN A 103 -2.36 20.43 -16.74
CA GLN A 103 -1.95 20.25 -18.13
C GLN A 103 -1.87 21.60 -18.83
N ILE A 104 -1.11 21.68 -19.92
CA ILE A 104 -1.08 22.84 -20.83
C ILE A 104 -2.49 23.13 -21.37
N PRO A 105 -2.75 24.32 -21.95
CA PRO A 105 -4.07 24.62 -22.49
C PRO A 105 -4.56 23.56 -23.46
N SER A 106 -5.82 23.13 -23.30
CA SER A 106 -6.43 21.97 -23.99
C SER A 106 -6.27 22.00 -25.52
N ARG A 107 -6.41 23.17 -26.14
CA ARG A 107 -6.26 23.37 -27.60
C ARG A 107 -4.84 23.09 -28.14
N HIS A 108 -3.84 22.98 -27.27
CA HIS A 108 -2.45 22.80 -27.67
C HIS A 108 -1.89 21.40 -27.34
N ILE A 109 -2.63 20.59 -26.62
CA ILE A 109 -2.21 19.22 -26.26
C ILE A 109 -1.95 18.41 -27.55
N GLY A 110 -0.79 17.75 -27.60
CA GLY A 110 -0.37 16.91 -28.72
C GLY A 110 0.12 17.66 -29.96
N ARG A 111 0.30 19.00 -29.90
CA ARG A 111 0.75 19.81 -31.05
C ARG A 111 2.28 19.97 -31.10
N GLY A 112 2.99 19.78 -29.98
CA GLY A 112 4.47 19.90 -29.95
C GLY A 112 4.98 21.30 -30.29
N ILE A 113 4.33 22.35 -29.77
CA ILE A 113 4.68 23.74 -30.09
C ILE A 113 5.64 24.39 -29.10
N GLY A 114 6.08 23.64 -28.06
CA GLY A 114 7.05 24.09 -27.09
C GLY A 114 6.49 24.99 -26.00
N LEU A 115 5.28 24.74 -25.54
CA LEU A 115 4.71 25.44 -24.39
C LEU A 115 5.40 25.04 -23.10
N LEU A 116 5.41 25.96 -22.13
CA LEU A 116 5.95 25.70 -20.79
C LEU A 116 5.27 24.44 -20.21
N HIS A 117 6.10 23.46 -19.82
CA HIS A 117 5.71 22.17 -19.23
C HIS A 117 4.99 21.21 -20.21
N GLU A 118 5.04 21.47 -21.52
CA GLU A 118 4.49 20.55 -22.52
C GLU A 118 5.26 19.23 -22.53
N LEU A 119 4.52 18.11 -22.46
CA LEU A 119 5.02 16.76 -22.74
C LEU A 119 4.33 16.24 -24.00
N PRO A 120 5.01 15.38 -24.79
CA PRO A 120 4.37 14.77 -25.97
C PRO A 120 3.09 14.02 -25.66
N ASP A 121 3.06 13.27 -24.54
CA ASP A 121 1.92 12.48 -24.08
C ASP A 121 1.99 12.26 -22.58
N GLN A 122 1.51 13.22 -21.78
CA GLN A 122 1.51 13.09 -20.30
C GLN A 122 0.52 12.01 -19.84
N LEU A 123 -0.68 11.96 -20.45
CA LEU A 123 -1.70 10.99 -20.09
C LEU A 123 -1.22 9.56 -20.33
N GLY A 124 -0.57 9.28 -21.46
CA GLY A 124 0.00 7.96 -21.75
C GLY A 124 1.09 7.54 -20.76
N ILE A 125 1.89 8.49 -20.23
CA ILE A 125 2.83 8.18 -19.13
C ILE A 125 2.07 7.83 -17.84
N MET A 126 1.01 8.58 -17.50
CA MET A 126 0.17 8.30 -16.32
C MET A 126 -0.46 6.91 -16.40
N GLU A 127 -1.03 6.53 -17.55
CA GLU A 127 -1.62 5.20 -17.78
C GLU A 127 -0.64 4.04 -17.57
N ARG A 128 0.65 4.24 -17.88
CA ARG A 128 1.70 3.21 -17.69
C ARG A 128 2.16 3.07 -16.24
N LEU A 129 2.00 4.11 -15.43
CA LEU A 129 2.49 4.16 -14.05
C LEU A 129 1.39 3.92 -13.00
N THR A 130 0.12 3.95 -13.43
CA THR A 130 -1.03 3.86 -12.53
C THR A 130 -1.99 2.73 -12.95
N LYS A 131 -2.95 2.44 -12.12
CA LYS A 131 -4.01 1.48 -12.43
C LYS A 131 -5.01 2.02 -13.43
N TRP A 132 -5.21 3.33 -13.41
CA TRP A 132 -6.15 4.06 -14.26
C TRP A 132 -5.76 5.53 -14.32
N ALA A 133 -5.95 6.14 -15.46
CA ALA A 133 -5.76 7.58 -15.62
C ALA A 133 -6.81 8.16 -16.58
N ALA A 134 -7.13 9.44 -16.41
CA ALA A 134 -8.01 10.17 -17.33
C ALA A 134 -7.70 11.65 -17.35
N ARG A 135 -8.25 12.35 -18.37
CA ARG A 135 -8.25 13.80 -18.48
C ARG A 135 -9.63 14.36 -18.21
N ILE A 136 -9.68 15.42 -17.42
CA ILE A 136 -10.90 16.23 -17.24
C ILE A 136 -10.93 17.28 -18.33
N ASP A 137 -11.74 17.07 -19.37
CA ASP A 137 -11.79 17.94 -20.55
C ASP A 137 -12.79 19.09 -20.39
N THR A 138 -13.72 19.01 -19.44
CA THR A 138 -14.68 20.08 -19.13
C THR A 138 -14.94 20.16 -17.62
N PRO A 139 -15.32 21.34 -17.07
CA PRO A 139 -15.69 21.43 -15.66
C PRO A 139 -16.81 20.46 -15.24
N GLN A 140 -17.73 20.14 -16.14
CA GLN A 140 -18.83 19.22 -15.89
C GLN A 140 -18.38 17.78 -15.66
N ASP A 141 -17.24 17.37 -16.23
CA ASP A 141 -16.66 16.04 -16.05
C ASP A 141 -16.01 15.83 -14.69
N ALA A 142 -15.67 16.90 -13.96
CA ALA A 142 -14.90 16.85 -12.73
C ALA A 142 -15.53 15.91 -11.69
N SER A 143 -16.81 16.06 -11.40
CA SER A 143 -17.51 15.23 -10.39
C SER A 143 -17.50 13.76 -10.74
N ARG A 144 -17.75 13.43 -12.01
CA ARG A 144 -17.79 12.04 -12.49
C ARG A 144 -16.42 11.41 -12.50
N LEU A 145 -15.39 12.10 -13.04
CA LEU A 145 -14.05 11.53 -13.18
C LEU A 145 -13.31 11.44 -11.85
N VAL A 146 -13.53 12.36 -10.92
CA VAL A 146 -13.00 12.24 -9.57
C VAL A 146 -13.65 11.03 -8.83
N ALA A 147 -14.97 10.87 -8.90
CA ALA A 147 -15.64 9.72 -8.32
C ALA A 147 -15.16 8.40 -8.95
N GLU A 148 -14.98 8.36 -10.27
CA GLU A 148 -14.42 7.20 -10.99
C GLU A 148 -12.98 6.92 -10.53
N ALA A 149 -12.14 7.95 -10.39
CA ALA A 149 -10.76 7.80 -9.89
C ALA A 149 -10.73 7.12 -8.51
N PHE A 150 -11.60 7.55 -7.58
CA PHE A 150 -11.70 6.93 -6.25
C PHE A 150 -12.22 5.49 -6.32
N ALA A 151 -13.20 5.21 -7.18
CA ALA A 151 -13.69 3.85 -7.41
C ALA A 151 -12.59 2.94 -7.96
N GLN A 152 -11.87 3.38 -8.98
CA GLN A 152 -10.76 2.63 -9.58
C GLN A 152 -9.60 2.42 -8.60
N MET A 153 -9.27 3.45 -7.81
CA MET A 153 -8.17 3.41 -6.84
C MET A 153 -8.40 2.39 -5.73
N THR A 154 -9.64 2.22 -5.28
CA THR A 154 -10.02 1.40 -4.12
C THR A 154 -10.66 0.07 -4.47
N SER A 155 -11.18 -0.12 -5.68
CA SER A 155 -11.78 -1.40 -6.11
C SER A 155 -10.73 -2.48 -6.32
N GLY A 156 -11.07 -3.74 -6.03
CA GLY A 156 -10.13 -4.85 -6.15
C GLY A 156 -8.83 -4.53 -5.40
N ARG A 157 -7.68 -4.82 -6.02
CA ARG A 157 -6.40 -4.44 -5.44
C ARG A 157 -6.21 -2.92 -5.49
N PRO A 158 -6.03 -2.24 -4.34
CA PRO A 158 -5.76 -0.81 -4.31
C PRO A 158 -4.47 -0.47 -5.09
N ARG A 159 -4.49 0.64 -5.83
CA ARG A 159 -3.36 1.12 -6.64
C ARG A 159 -3.47 2.63 -6.84
N PRO A 160 -2.37 3.32 -7.15
CA PRO A 160 -2.43 4.71 -7.54
C PRO A 160 -3.21 4.88 -8.85
N VAL A 161 -3.86 6.03 -8.97
CA VAL A 161 -4.56 6.52 -10.16
C VAL A 161 -4.13 7.94 -10.47
N ALA A 162 -4.41 8.44 -11.69
CA ALA A 162 -4.04 9.79 -12.06
C ALA A 162 -5.18 10.53 -12.80
N LEU A 163 -5.26 11.82 -12.55
CA LEU A 163 -6.09 12.77 -13.30
C LEU A 163 -5.24 13.92 -13.77
N GLU A 164 -5.36 14.29 -15.03
CA GLU A 164 -4.82 15.55 -15.54
C GLU A 164 -5.95 16.52 -15.91
N VAL A 165 -5.70 17.83 -15.69
CA VAL A 165 -6.70 18.87 -15.96
C VAL A 165 -6.03 20.04 -16.68
N PRO A 166 -6.43 20.37 -17.92
CA PRO A 166 -5.89 21.54 -18.62
C PRO A 166 -6.16 22.84 -17.88
N MET A 167 -5.17 23.74 -17.90
CA MET A 167 -5.26 25.00 -17.15
C MET A 167 -6.43 25.89 -17.56
N ASP A 168 -6.80 25.87 -18.82
CA ASP A 168 -7.97 26.60 -19.33
C ASP A 168 -9.29 25.97 -18.85
N VAL A 169 -9.34 24.65 -18.68
CA VAL A 169 -10.50 23.94 -18.09
C VAL A 169 -10.61 24.26 -16.59
N LEU A 170 -9.49 24.31 -15.85
CA LEU A 170 -9.48 24.72 -14.43
C LEU A 170 -10.05 26.14 -14.25
N ALA A 171 -9.75 27.06 -15.19
CA ALA A 171 -10.21 28.44 -15.14
C ALA A 171 -11.62 28.65 -15.72
N GLN A 172 -12.14 27.71 -16.50
CA GLN A 172 -13.43 27.82 -17.17
C GLN A 172 -14.59 27.78 -16.18
N GLU A 173 -15.49 28.78 -16.26
CA GLU A 173 -16.75 28.76 -15.53
C GLU A 173 -17.84 28.00 -16.28
N ALA A 174 -18.57 27.16 -15.58
CA ALA A 174 -19.68 26.39 -16.12
C ALA A 174 -20.75 26.08 -15.06
N TRP A 175 -21.92 25.64 -15.50
CA TRP A 175 -22.90 25.03 -14.63
C TRP A 175 -22.53 23.56 -14.41
N VAL A 176 -22.20 23.21 -13.17
CA VAL A 176 -21.73 21.87 -12.77
C VAL A 176 -22.76 21.23 -11.82
N ALA A 177 -23.02 19.94 -11.99
CA ALA A 177 -23.81 19.16 -11.04
C ALA A 177 -23.04 18.99 -9.74
N GLU A 178 -23.76 18.90 -8.62
CA GLU A 178 -23.13 18.55 -7.35
C GLU A 178 -22.49 17.16 -7.45
N ALA A 179 -21.29 17.03 -6.86
CA ALA A 179 -20.57 15.75 -6.83
C ALA A 179 -21.40 14.72 -6.03
N PRO A 180 -21.46 13.44 -6.45
CA PRO A 180 -22.00 12.39 -5.61
C PRO A 180 -21.18 12.27 -4.33
N ALA A 181 -21.85 12.03 -3.21
CA ALA A 181 -21.24 12.01 -1.87
C ALA A 181 -20.19 10.90 -1.68
N SER A 182 -20.16 9.89 -2.54
CA SER A 182 -19.12 8.83 -2.52
C SER A 182 -19.03 8.13 -3.87
N ALA A 183 -17.83 7.63 -4.19
CA ALA A 183 -17.67 6.69 -5.27
C ALA A 183 -18.50 5.43 -5.03
N VAL A 184 -19.06 4.85 -6.09
CA VAL A 184 -19.76 3.56 -5.98
C VAL A 184 -18.72 2.50 -5.64
N ALA A 185 -18.81 1.95 -4.42
CA ALA A 185 -17.93 0.86 -4.01
C ALA A 185 -18.18 -0.37 -4.89
N VAL A 186 -17.16 -0.83 -5.56
CA VAL A 186 -17.18 -2.09 -6.29
C VAL A 186 -16.97 -3.20 -5.25
N ARG A 187 -17.96 -4.10 -5.11
CA ARG A 187 -17.87 -5.22 -4.18
C ARG A 187 -16.78 -6.19 -4.63
N PRO A 188 -15.99 -6.74 -3.67
CA PRO A 188 -15.11 -7.86 -3.95
C PRO A 188 -15.89 -9.05 -4.50
N PRO A 189 -15.25 -9.97 -5.23
CA PRO A 189 -15.84 -11.26 -5.56
C PRO A 189 -16.21 -12.03 -4.28
N GLU A 190 -17.38 -12.67 -4.27
CA GLU A 190 -17.77 -13.57 -3.18
C GLU A 190 -16.91 -14.84 -3.25
N PRO A 191 -16.38 -15.33 -2.11
CA PRO A 191 -15.62 -16.57 -2.08
C PRO A 191 -16.44 -17.77 -2.58
N ASP A 192 -15.86 -18.59 -3.44
CA ASP A 192 -16.50 -19.83 -3.91
C ASP A 192 -16.70 -20.81 -2.73
N PRO A 193 -17.95 -21.21 -2.39
CA PRO A 193 -18.23 -22.11 -1.29
C PRO A 193 -17.56 -23.49 -1.40
N GLU A 194 -17.45 -24.05 -2.60
CA GLU A 194 -16.78 -25.33 -2.82
C GLU A 194 -15.25 -25.22 -2.62
N ALA A 195 -14.66 -24.13 -3.07
CA ALA A 195 -13.25 -23.85 -2.82
C ALA A 195 -12.96 -23.63 -1.33
N LEU A 196 -13.87 -22.98 -0.59
CA LEU A 196 -13.78 -22.83 0.88
C LEU A 196 -13.78 -24.19 1.59
N GLU A 197 -14.68 -25.13 1.22
CA GLU A 197 -14.70 -26.47 1.80
C GLU A 197 -13.39 -27.22 1.52
N ARG A 198 -12.92 -27.22 0.28
CA ARG A 198 -11.65 -27.86 -0.07
C ARG A 198 -10.46 -27.22 0.66
N ALA A 199 -10.45 -25.88 0.82
CA ALA A 199 -9.41 -25.19 1.58
C ALA A 199 -9.42 -25.62 3.05
N ALA A 200 -10.61 -25.74 3.66
CA ALA A 200 -10.74 -26.21 5.03
C ALA A 200 -10.24 -27.66 5.17
N GLU A 201 -10.59 -28.56 4.24
CA GLU A 201 -10.12 -29.95 4.26
C GLU A 201 -8.58 -30.04 4.19
N VAL A 202 -7.95 -29.27 3.28
CA VAL A 202 -6.49 -29.25 3.12
C VAL A 202 -5.82 -28.70 4.39
N LEU A 203 -6.33 -27.61 4.95
CA LEU A 203 -5.77 -26.98 6.16
C LEU A 203 -5.94 -27.86 7.41
N ASN A 204 -7.09 -28.50 7.56
CA ASN A 204 -7.35 -29.43 8.66
C ASN A 204 -6.48 -30.68 8.57
N GLY A 205 -6.17 -31.15 7.36
CA GLY A 205 -5.29 -32.30 7.12
C GLY A 205 -3.80 -31.99 7.25
N ALA A 206 -3.39 -30.73 7.34
CA ALA A 206 -2.00 -30.31 7.41
C ALA A 206 -1.33 -30.80 8.70
N LYS A 207 -0.08 -31.25 8.60
CA LYS A 207 0.74 -31.62 9.77
C LYS A 207 1.70 -30.49 10.17
N LYS A 208 2.19 -29.74 9.17
CA LYS A 208 3.16 -28.65 9.32
C LYS A 208 2.74 -27.44 8.49
N PRO A 209 1.57 -26.84 8.78
CA PRO A 209 1.08 -25.69 8.04
C PRO A 209 1.94 -24.43 8.28
N MET A 210 2.00 -23.54 7.29
CA MET A 210 2.62 -22.22 7.39
C MET A 210 1.75 -21.18 6.67
N ILE A 211 1.57 -20.00 7.29
CA ILE A 211 0.76 -18.91 6.76
C ILE A 211 1.67 -17.77 6.31
N PHE A 212 1.50 -17.30 5.08
CA PHE A 212 2.19 -16.14 4.53
C PHE A 212 1.21 -14.97 4.36
N VAL A 213 1.56 -13.81 4.90
CA VAL A 213 0.71 -12.62 4.84
C VAL A 213 1.38 -11.47 4.11
N GLY A 214 0.62 -10.78 3.29
CA GLY A 214 1.01 -9.54 2.62
C GLY A 214 0.14 -8.36 3.03
N GLY A 215 0.21 -7.28 2.26
CA GLY A 215 -0.57 -6.06 2.50
C GLY A 215 -2.09 -6.28 2.46
N GLY A 216 -2.57 -7.23 1.67
CA GLY A 216 -4.00 -7.57 1.60
C GLY A 216 -4.58 -8.20 2.88
N ALA A 217 -3.71 -8.70 3.77
CA ALA A 217 -4.14 -9.29 5.03
C ALA A 217 -4.24 -8.28 6.20
N GLN A 218 -3.82 -7.03 6.02
CA GLN A 218 -3.74 -6.06 7.12
C GLN A 218 -5.08 -5.81 7.81
N ASN A 219 -6.16 -5.66 7.05
CA ASN A 219 -7.49 -5.44 7.61
C ASN A 219 -8.09 -6.71 8.25
N ALA A 220 -7.59 -7.89 7.87
CA ALA A 220 -8.02 -9.18 8.38
C ALA A 220 -7.13 -9.72 9.52
N SER A 221 -6.23 -8.89 10.08
CA SER A 221 -5.28 -9.28 11.13
C SER A 221 -5.92 -10.08 12.28
N PRO A 222 -7.05 -9.68 12.89
CA PRO A 222 -7.66 -10.46 13.97
C PRO A 222 -8.06 -11.88 13.53
N LEU A 223 -8.55 -12.04 12.31
CA LEU A 223 -8.96 -13.33 11.76
C LEU A 223 -7.75 -14.22 11.42
N VAL A 224 -6.67 -13.61 10.89
CA VAL A 224 -5.41 -14.32 10.65
C VAL A 224 -4.82 -14.83 11.95
N ARG A 225 -4.81 -14.02 13.03
CA ARG A 225 -4.32 -14.43 14.36
C ARG A 225 -5.14 -15.60 14.90
N GLN A 226 -6.46 -15.56 14.80
CA GLN A 226 -7.34 -16.66 15.20
C GLN A 226 -7.08 -17.92 14.38
N LEU A 227 -6.92 -17.81 13.07
CA LEU A 227 -6.62 -18.93 12.19
C LEU A 227 -5.27 -19.57 12.54
N ALA A 228 -4.24 -18.75 12.76
CA ALA A 228 -2.90 -19.20 13.13
C ALA A 228 -2.92 -20.01 14.46
N GLU A 229 -3.64 -19.52 15.46
CA GLU A 229 -3.79 -20.22 16.75
C GLU A 229 -4.58 -21.52 16.59
N ARG A 230 -5.67 -21.54 15.84
CA ARG A 230 -6.44 -22.78 15.59
C ARG A 230 -5.64 -23.85 14.87
N LEU A 231 -4.80 -23.45 13.92
CA LEU A 231 -3.97 -24.35 13.13
C LEU A 231 -2.62 -24.67 13.79
N GLY A 232 -2.24 -24.02 14.91
CA GLY A 232 -0.85 -24.11 15.41
C GLY A 232 0.16 -23.71 14.33
N ALA A 233 -0.20 -22.82 13.40
CA ALA A 233 0.58 -22.47 12.23
C ALA A 233 1.37 -21.18 12.43
N PRO A 234 2.67 -21.12 12.09
CA PRO A 234 3.41 -19.87 12.11
C PRO A 234 2.98 -18.95 10.99
N VAL A 235 3.07 -17.64 11.25
CA VAL A 235 2.76 -16.57 10.31
C VAL A 235 4.03 -15.84 9.89
N VAL A 236 4.24 -15.76 8.59
CA VAL A 236 5.38 -15.09 7.95
C VAL A 236 4.89 -13.86 7.22
N ALA A 237 5.35 -12.70 7.63
CA ALA A 237 4.99 -11.45 6.97
C ALA A 237 5.95 -11.11 5.82
N GLY A 238 5.38 -10.79 4.65
CA GLY A 238 6.07 -9.99 3.65
C GLY A 238 6.23 -8.54 4.14
N TRP A 239 6.99 -7.72 3.42
CA TRP A 239 7.28 -6.33 3.85
C TRP A 239 6.02 -5.51 4.18
N MET A 240 4.96 -5.69 3.38
CA MET A 240 3.68 -4.99 3.57
C MET A 240 2.71 -5.72 4.52
N GLY A 241 3.08 -6.91 5.00
CA GLY A 241 2.28 -7.72 5.94
C GLY A 241 2.74 -7.63 7.40
N GLN A 242 3.78 -6.83 7.68
CA GLN A 242 4.30 -6.65 9.03
C GLN A 242 3.20 -6.16 9.99
N GLY A 243 3.14 -6.76 11.17
CA GLY A 243 2.13 -6.45 12.19
C GLY A 243 0.78 -7.19 12.03
N VAL A 244 0.53 -7.90 10.93
CA VAL A 244 -0.66 -8.77 10.80
C VAL A 244 -0.64 -9.82 11.92
N MET A 245 0.50 -10.45 12.18
CA MET A 245 0.75 -11.19 13.41
C MET A 245 1.59 -10.33 14.34
N ASP A 246 1.21 -10.25 15.62
CA ASP A 246 1.98 -9.57 16.64
C ASP A 246 3.39 -10.18 16.71
N GLY A 247 4.43 -9.34 16.56
CA GLY A 247 5.83 -9.76 16.58
C GLY A 247 6.27 -10.46 17.89
N ARG A 248 5.51 -10.29 18.98
CA ARG A 248 5.71 -10.97 20.26
C ARG A 248 5.18 -12.40 20.27
N SER A 249 4.26 -12.71 19.36
CA SER A 249 3.66 -14.06 19.30
C SER A 249 4.73 -15.14 19.03
N PRO A 250 4.66 -16.29 19.69
CA PRO A 250 5.53 -17.43 19.36
C PRO A 250 5.35 -17.90 17.92
N LEU A 251 4.18 -17.66 17.31
CA LEU A 251 3.87 -18.00 15.92
C LEU A 251 4.31 -16.93 14.91
N SER A 252 4.81 -15.77 15.33
CA SER A 252 5.36 -14.76 14.41
C SER A 252 6.78 -15.14 13.99
N LEU A 253 7.00 -15.31 12.68
CA LEU A 253 8.29 -15.67 12.12
C LEU A 253 8.82 -14.63 11.13
N SER A 254 10.13 -14.41 11.17
CA SER A 254 10.82 -13.72 10.09
C SER A 254 10.93 -14.60 8.84
N ILE A 255 11.22 -13.99 7.70
CA ILE A 255 11.45 -14.72 6.44
C ILE A 255 12.62 -15.70 6.53
N THR A 256 13.66 -15.38 7.32
CA THR A 256 14.81 -16.27 7.57
C THR A 256 14.42 -17.51 8.36
N MET A 257 13.62 -17.33 9.41
CA MET A 257 13.09 -18.44 10.22
C MET A 257 12.21 -19.36 9.39
N ALA A 258 11.33 -18.76 8.58
CA ALA A 258 10.45 -19.49 7.70
C ALA A 258 11.21 -20.30 6.65
N HIS A 259 12.25 -19.72 6.04
CA HIS A 259 13.09 -20.42 5.07
C HIS A 259 13.74 -21.70 5.64
N ARG A 260 14.14 -21.68 6.93
CA ARG A 260 14.69 -22.89 7.59
C ARG A 260 13.67 -23.98 7.82
N LEU A 261 12.42 -23.60 8.04
CA LEU A 261 11.33 -24.54 8.23
C LEU A 261 10.70 -25.01 6.91
N TRP A 262 10.96 -24.28 5.82
CA TRP A 262 10.32 -24.50 4.53
C TRP A 262 10.40 -25.95 4.01
N PRO A 263 11.54 -26.65 4.07
CA PRO A 263 11.60 -28.03 3.61
C PRO A 263 10.72 -29.02 4.38
N GLU A 264 10.16 -28.61 5.50
CA GLU A 264 9.28 -29.44 6.32
C GLU A 264 7.80 -29.11 6.15
N VAL A 265 7.46 -27.98 5.50
CA VAL A 265 6.10 -27.50 5.34
C VAL A 265 5.33 -28.37 4.36
N ASP A 266 4.15 -28.84 4.74
CA ASP A 266 3.26 -29.64 3.89
C ASP A 266 2.08 -28.84 3.30
N VAL A 267 1.66 -27.76 3.97
CA VAL A 267 0.63 -26.85 3.49
C VAL A 267 1.04 -25.40 3.70
N ALA A 268 1.03 -24.61 2.63
CA ALA A 268 1.24 -23.17 2.67
C ALA A 268 -0.04 -22.43 2.35
N LEU A 269 -0.47 -21.51 3.26
CA LEU A 269 -1.59 -20.61 3.03
C LEU A 269 -1.06 -19.19 2.78
N ALA A 270 -1.26 -18.62 1.60
CA ALA A 270 -0.87 -17.27 1.27
C ALA A 270 -2.08 -16.33 1.23
N ILE A 271 -2.11 -15.30 2.08
CA ILE A 271 -3.23 -14.37 2.26
C ILE A 271 -2.80 -12.96 1.83
N GLY A 272 -3.40 -12.43 0.79
CA GLY A 272 -3.14 -11.09 0.26
C GLY A 272 -1.65 -10.83 0.02
N SER A 273 -0.94 -11.84 -0.44
CA SER A 273 0.51 -11.88 -0.61
C SER A 273 0.89 -12.34 -2.02
N ARG A 274 1.89 -11.69 -2.63
CA ARG A 274 2.46 -12.20 -3.88
C ARG A 274 3.08 -13.58 -3.75
N PHE A 275 3.48 -13.97 -2.54
CA PHE A 275 4.13 -15.25 -2.28
C PHE A 275 5.38 -15.49 -3.16
N GLN A 276 5.98 -14.40 -3.63
CA GLN A 276 6.97 -14.40 -4.70
C GLN A 276 8.26 -15.11 -4.30
N ARG A 277 8.88 -14.80 -3.15
CA ARG A 277 10.15 -15.40 -2.73
C ARG A 277 10.08 -16.92 -2.61
N VAL A 278 8.97 -17.41 -2.10
CA VAL A 278 8.77 -18.85 -1.97
C VAL A 278 8.76 -19.52 -3.35
N GLN A 279 8.03 -18.93 -4.29
CA GLN A 279 7.88 -19.48 -5.63
C GLN A 279 9.13 -19.32 -6.50
N THR A 280 9.92 -18.25 -6.29
CA THR A 280 11.11 -17.99 -7.13
C THR A 280 12.43 -18.47 -6.54
N ASP A 281 12.57 -18.41 -5.20
CA ASP A 281 13.86 -18.58 -4.55
C ASP A 281 13.93 -19.87 -3.71
N TRP A 282 12.83 -20.31 -3.08
CA TRP A 282 12.83 -21.46 -2.15
C TRP A 282 12.46 -22.77 -2.85
N GLY A 283 11.73 -22.69 -3.95
CA GLY A 283 11.18 -23.82 -4.68
C GLY A 283 9.85 -24.32 -4.09
N LEU A 284 9.08 -24.96 -4.93
CA LEU A 284 7.85 -25.68 -4.60
C LEU A 284 8.09 -27.15 -4.82
N ASP A 285 7.82 -27.93 -3.79
CA ASP A 285 7.87 -29.39 -3.82
C ASP A 285 6.56 -29.93 -4.41
N ASP A 286 6.59 -31.07 -5.09
CA ASP A 286 5.39 -31.70 -5.69
C ASP A 286 4.37 -32.10 -4.61
N ASP A 287 4.80 -32.39 -3.40
CA ASP A 287 3.94 -32.77 -2.27
C ASP A 287 3.38 -31.57 -1.49
N LEU A 288 3.90 -30.36 -1.74
CA LEU A 288 3.47 -29.14 -1.06
C LEU A 288 2.13 -28.66 -1.61
N LYS A 289 1.13 -28.56 -0.74
CA LYS A 289 -0.16 -27.96 -1.09
C LYS A 289 -0.16 -26.46 -0.81
N VAL A 290 -0.54 -25.69 -1.82
CA VAL A 290 -0.63 -24.23 -1.72
C VAL A 290 -2.08 -23.80 -1.81
N VAL A 291 -2.54 -23.07 -0.77
CA VAL A 291 -3.85 -22.39 -0.74
C VAL A 291 -3.60 -20.89 -0.85
N ARG A 292 -4.30 -20.21 -1.72
CA ARG A 292 -4.18 -18.75 -1.88
C ARG A 292 -5.51 -18.05 -1.68
N ILE A 293 -5.48 -16.94 -0.92
CA ILE A 293 -6.57 -15.97 -0.81
C ILE A 293 -6.03 -14.65 -1.33
N ASP A 294 -6.55 -14.17 -2.45
CA ASP A 294 -6.14 -12.88 -3.03
C ASP A 294 -7.31 -12.22 -3.75
N LEU A 295 -7.31 -10.88 -3.76
CA LEU A 295 -8.32 -10.08 -4.43
C LEU A 295 -7.98 -9.82 -5.92
N ASP A 296 -6.72 -10.08 -6.31
CA ASP A 296 -6.20 -9.86 -7.66
C ASP A 296 -6.06 -11.20 -8.40
N PRO A 297 -6.91 -11.50 -9.39
CA PRO A 297 -6.86 -12.77 -10.12
C PRO A 297 -5.52 -12.97 -10.85
N THR A 298 -4.84 -11.88 -11.19
CA THR A 298 -3.53 -11.95 -11.88
C THR A 298 -2.41 -12.38 -10.94
N GLU A 299 -2.54 -12.12 -9.63
CA GLU A 299 -1.56 -12.56 -8.63
C GLU A 299 -1.70 -14.05 -8.29
N ILE A 300 -2.91 -14.60 -8.34
CA ILE A 300 -3.17 -16.01 -7.99
C ILE A 300 -2.37 -16.95 -8.90
N THR A 301 -2.34 -16.67 -10.19
CA THR A 301 -1.72 -17.56 -11.20
C THR A 301 -0.39 -17.06 -11.75
N ARG A 302 0.16 -15.97 -11.21
CA ARG A 302 1.35 -15.29 -11.78
C ARG A 302 2.59 -16.17 -11.89
N HIS A 303 2.82 -17.02 -10.90
CA HIS A 303 4.02 -17.86 -10.85
C HIS A 303 3.67 -19.34 -11.01
N ALA A 304 2.85 -19.89 -10.14
CA ALA A 304 2.38 -21.27 -10.18
C ALA A 304 0.91 -21.32 -9.81
N ARG A 305 0.16 -22.23 -10.41
CA ARG A 305 -1.23 -22.44 -10.04
C ARG A 305 -1.30 -23.08 -8.65
N PRO A 306 -2.02 -22.50 -7.69
CA PRO A 306 -2.20 -23.11 -6.38
C PRO A 306 -3.08 -24.37 -6.47
N GLU A 307 -3.00 -25.22 -5.45
CA GLU A 307 -3.95 -26.34 -5.27
C GLU A 307 -5.39 -25.81 -5.13
N ILE A 308 -5.54 -24.73 -4.37
CA ILE A 308 -6.83 -24.06 -4.16
C ILE A 308 -6.63 -22.56 -4.19
N ASP A 309 -7.46 -21.88 -4.97
CA ASP A 309 -7.54 -20.43 -5.03
C ASP A 309 -8.90 -19.93 -4.55
N LEU A 310 -8.86 -18.92 -3.70
CA LEU A 310 -10.01 -18.15 -3.22
C LEU A 310 -9.83 -16.71 -3.71
N LEU A 311 -10.52 -16.37 -4.81
CA LEU A 311 -10.58 -15.00 -5.31
C LEU A 311 -11.59 -14.21 -4.48
N ALA A 312 -11.10 -13.53 -3.44
CA ALA A 312 -11.95 -12.83 -2.48
C ALA A 312 -11.17 -11.81 -1.65
N ASP A 313 -11.88 -10.94 -0.94
CA ASP A 313 -11.31 -10.19 0.17
C ASP A 313 -10.86 -11.13 1.29
N ALA A 314 -9.70 -10.83 1.88
CA ALA A 314 -9.11 -11.68 2.92
C ALA A 314 -10.01 -11.79 4.16
N GLY A 315 -10.67 -10.70 4.57
CA GLY A 315 -11.60 -10.70 5.70
C GLY A 315 -12.81 -11.58 5.43
N GLU A 316 -13.48 -11.35 4.29
CA GLU A 316 -14.67 -12.12 3.88
C GLU A 316 -14.36 -13.63 3.75
N ALA A 317 -13.25 -13.98 3.11
CA ALA A 317 -12.82 -15.37 2.97
C ALA A 317 -12.54 -16.02 4.34
N LEU A 318 -11.84 -15.31 5.24
CA LEU A 318 -11.50 -15.85 6.55
C LEU A 318 -12.70 -15.96 7.50
N GLU A 319 -13.66 -15.03 7.44
CA GLU A 319 -14.91 -15.15 8.20
C GLU A 319 -15.68 -16.44 7.86
N LEU A 320 -15.68 -16.84 6.59
CA LEU A 320 -16.34 -18.06 6.12
C LEU A 320 -15.50 -19.31 6.35
N LEU A 321 -14.16 -19.20 6.32
CA LEU A 321 -13.24 -20.34 6.49
C LEU A 321 -13.04 -20.72 7.96
N LEU A 322 -12.93 -19.76 8.87
CA LEU A 322 -12.64 -20.00 10.30
C LEU A 322 -13.59 -20.97 10.98
N PRO A 323 -14.93 -20.93 10.77
CA PRO A 323 -15.85 -21.90 11.38
C PRO A 323 -15.62 -23.34 10.95
N LYS A 324 -14.97 -23.55 9.79
CA LYS A 324 -14.69 -24.88 9.19
C LYS A 324 -13.35 -25.46 9.65
N ILE A 325 -12.53 -24.66 10.33
CA ILE A 325 -11.21 -25.09 10.82
C ILE A 325 -11.34 -25.77 12.18
N VAL A 326 -10.89 -27.01 12.25
CA VAL A 326 -10.78 -27.77 13.48
C VAL A 326 -9.53 -27.33 14.22
N ALA A 327 -9.69 -26.98 15.51
CA ALA A 327 -8.55 -26.59 16.32
C ALA A 327 -7.61 -27.79 16.55
N ASP A 328 -6.34 -27.60 16.20
CA ASP A 328 -5.28 -28.57 16.41
C ASP A 328 -3.99 -27.82 16.74
N ASP A 329 -3.50 -28.00 17.96
CA ASP A 329 -2.35 -27.25 18.50
C ASP A 329 -1.00 -27.70 17.91
N ARG A 330 -0.91 -28.88 17.33
CA ARG A 330 0.30 -29.45 16.70
C ARG A 330 1.57 -29.25 17.56
N PRO A 331 1.64 -29.82 18.75
CA PRO A 331 2.70 -29.51 19.73
C PRO A 331 4.11 -29.77 19.17
N ALA A 332 4.32 -30.86 18.45
CA ALA A 332 5.62 -31.14 17.84
C ALA A 332 6.05 -30.09 16.79
N TRP A 333 5.09 -29.52 16.05
CA TRP A 333 5.37 -28.44 15.11
C TRP A 333 5.69 -27.13 15.84
N ARG A 334 4.92 -26.80 16.90
CA ARG A 334 5.20 -25.63 17.75
C ARG A 334 6.57 -25.71 18.42
N ASP A 335 7.00 -26.88 18.91
CA ASP A 335 8.34 -27.08 19.48
C ASP A 335 9.43 -26.85 18.41
N ARG A 336 9.20 -27.32 17.19
CA ARG A 336 10.12 -27.12 16.07
C ARG A 336 10.22 -25.65 15.67
N ILE A 337 9.09 -24.92 15.67
CA ILE A 337 9.02 -23.47 15.44
C ILE A 337 9.82 -22.73 16.53
N ALA A 338 9.57 -23.02 17.80
CA ALA A 338 10.24 -22.38 18.93
C ALA A 338 11.77 -22.56 18.86
N THR A 339 12.24 -23.80 18.67
CA THR A 339 13.67 -24.10 18.52
C THR A 339 14.31 -23.35 17.36
N THR A 340 13.62 -23.25 16.21
CA THR A 340 14.12 -22.51 15.07
C THR A 340 14.20 -21.02 15.34
N LYS A 341 13.17 -20.47 15.99
CA LYS A 341 13.12 -19.05 16.38
C LYS A 341 14.29 -18.68 17.30
N GLU A 342 14.54 -19.49 18.35
CA GLU A 342 15.66 -19.29 19.27
C GLU A 342 17.02 -19.36 18.57
N SER A 343 17.23 -20.36 17.73
CA SER A 343 18.49 -20.52 16.97
C SER A 343 18.75 -19.32 16.05
N VAL A 344 17.76 -18.85 15.30
CA VAL A 344 17.92 -17.73 14.38
C VAL A 344 18.12 -16.41 15.12
N TRP A 345 17.46 -16.20 16.26
CA TRP A 345 17.70 -15.03 17.10
C TRP A 345 19.12 -15.03 17.67
N ALA A 346 19.65 -16.17 18.10
CA ALA A 346 21.04 -16.28 18.55
C ALA A 346 22.03 -15.93 17.43
N GLU A 347 21.73 -16.31 16.19
CA GLU A 347 22.54 -15.92 15.03
C GLU A 347 22.46 -14.43 14.75
N TYR A 348 21.26 -13.81 14.80
CA TYR A 348 21.13 -12.37 14.62
C TYR A 348 21.95 -11.58 15.64
N HIS A 349 21.92 -11.96 16.92
CA HIS A 349 22.71 -11.31 17.96
C HIS A 349 24.22 -11.53 17.77
N ARG A 350 24.65 -12.65 17.20
CA ARG A 350 26.07 -12.92 16.92
C ARG A 350 26.56 -12.22 15.67
N ASP A 351 25.83 -12.37 14.55
CA ASP A 351 26.32 -12.02 13.22
C ASP A 351 25.89 -10.61 12.77
N LEU A 352 24.83 -10.07 13.35
CA LEU A 352 24.24 -8.76 13.05
C LEU A 352 24.16 -7.87 14.30
N ALA A 353 25.02 -8.11 15.29
CA ALA A 353 25.00 -7.44 16.60
C ALA A 353 24.84 -5.90 16.55
N PRO A 354 25.58 -5.16 15.72
CA PRO A 354 25.45 -3.70 15.68
C PRO A 354 24.06 -3.24 15.19
N GLN A 355 23.50 -3.89 14.18
CA GLN A 355 22.21 -3.55 13.64
C GLN A 355 21.07 -3.96 14.58
N VAL A 356 21.17 -5.15 15.21
CA VAL A 356 20.20 -5.63 16.19
C VAL A 356 20.15 -4.70 17.40
N ALA A 357 21.30 -4.24 17.92
CA ALA A 357 21.34 -3.30 19.03
C ALA A 357 20.61 -1.97 18.70
N TRP A 358 20.75 -1.45 17.47
CA TRP A 358 19.99 -0.27 17.02
C TRP A 358 18.49 -0.55 16.96
N ILE A 359 18.10 -1.71 16.43
CA ILE A 359 16.68 -2.12 16.31
C ILE A 359 16.04 -2.23 17.69
N GLU A 360 16.72 -2.87 18.63
CA GLU A 360 16.26 -3.02 20.03
C GLU A 360 16.15 -1.66 20.75
N ALA A 361 17.13 -0.76 20.55
CA ALA A 361 17.10 0.58 21.11
C ALA A 361 15.92 1.41 20.53
N ILE A 362 15.70 1.35 19.21
CA ILE A 362 14.57 2.05 18.57
C ILE A 362 13.25 1.47 19.06
N ARG A 363 13.10 0.13 19.10
CA ARG A 363 11.87 -0.51 19.56
C ARG A 363 11.59 -0.20 21.03
N GLY A 364 12.64 -0.21 21.88
CA GLY A 364 12.50 0.10 23.31
C GLY A 364 12.12 1.55 23.61
N ALA A 365 12.53 2.48 22.76
CA ALA A 365 12.19 3.90 22.90
C ALA A 365 10.83 4.28 22.24
N LEU A 366 10.39 3.52 21.26
CA LEU A 366 9.15 3.81 20.52
C LEU A 366 7.94 3.19 21.26
N PRO A 367 6.86 3.95 21.53
CA PRO A 367 5.61 3.41 22.06
C PRO A 367 5.05 2.26 21.19
N GLU A 368 4.21 1.43 21.80
CA GLU A 368 3.66 0.25 21.12
C GLU A 368 2.87 0.59 19.84
N ASP A 369 2.23 1.74 19.80
CA ASP A 369 1.46 2.25 18.66
C ASP A 369 2.28 3.09 17.67
N GLY A 370 3.58 3.25 17.92
CA GLY A 370 4.48 4.03 17.09
C GLY A 370 4.71 3.41 15.71
N ILE A 371 4.97 4.26 14.73
CA ILE A 371 5.17 3.90 13.33
C ILE A 371 6.65 3.99 12.98
N VAL A 372 7.18 2.95 12.35
CA VAL A 372 8.52 2.93 11.76
C VAL A 372 8.43 2.99 10.26
N VAL A 373 9.21 3.88 9.66
CA VAL A 373 9.32 4.02 8.20
C VAL A 373 10.75 3.70 7.78
N GLU A 374 10.90 2.70 6.93
CA GLU A 374 12.21 2.34 6.42
C GLU A 374 12.65 3.21 5.23
N ASP A 375 13.95 3.46 5.15
CA ASP A 375 14.67 3.78 3.93
C ASP A 375 15.69 2.67 3.65
N LEU A 376 16.56 2.81 2.67
CA LEU A 376 17.53 1.78 2.33
C LEU A 376 18.86 2.01 3.09
N THR A 377 18.97 1.40 4.28
CA THR A 377 20.16 1.41 5.14
C THR A 377 20.47 0.02 5.65
N GLN A 378 21.70 -0.17 6.16
CA GLN A 378 22.07 -1.45 6.78
C GLN A 378 21.14 -1.82 7.95
N ILE A 379 20.72 -0.85 8.76
CA ILE A 379 19.78 -1.07 9.86
C ILE A 379 18.43 -1.55 9.31
N ASN A 380 17.92 -0.91 8.26
CA ASN A 380 16.61 -1.26 7.70
C ASN A 380 16.61 -2.61 6.99
N TYR A 381 17.69 -3.04 6.36
CA TYR A 381 17.79 -4.40 5.83
C TYR A 381 17.65 -5.45 6.94
N VAL A 382 18.21 -5.19 8.10
CA VAL A 382 18.07 -6.10 9.27
C VAL A 382 16.71 -5.90 9.94
N SER A 383 16.15 -4.69 9.97
CA SER A 383 14.83 -4.44 10.58
C SER A 383 13.70 -5.22 9.87
N ARG A 384 13.80 -5.48 8.58
CA ARG A 384 12.84 -6.32 7.84
C ARG A 384 12.71 -7.75 8.39
N ILE A 385 13.73 -8.24 9.07
CA ILE A 385 13.78 -9.60 9.64
C ILE A 385 13.82 -9.62 11.16
N ALA A 386 14.14 -8.51 11.81
CA ALA A 386 14.38 -8.47 13.25
C ALA A 386 13.55 -7.43 14.01
N PHE A 387 12.90 -6.45 13.34
CA PHE A 387 12.11 -5.42 14.04
C PHE A 387 10.73 -5.98 14.46
N PRO A 388 10.40 -6.02 15.77
CA PRO A 388 9.10 -6.48 16.20
C PRO A 388 8.02 -5.44 15.91
N VAL A 389 7.05 -5.79 15.07
CA VAL A 389 5.87 -4.99 14.73
C VAL A 389 4.65 -5.64 15.38
N TYR A 390 3.83 -4.86 16.08
CA TYR A 390 2.75 -5.39 16.91
C TYR A 390 1.39 -5.33 16.24
N GLU A 391 1.15 -4.28 15.44
CA GLU A 391 -0.12 -4.05 14.75
C GLU A 391 0.11 -3.67 13.27
N PRO A 392 -0.88 -3.92 12.40
CA PRO A 392 -0.83 -3.49 11.00
C PRO A 392 -0.53 -2.00 10.85
N ARG A 393 0.14 -1.62 9.78
CA ARG A 393 0.50 -0.23 9.42
C ARG A 393 1.47 0.46 10.38
N GLN A 394 2.13 -0.27 11.26
CA GLN A 394 3.20 0.27 12.11
C GLN A 394 4.58 0.18 11.47
N TYR A 395 4.73 -0.53 10.35
CA TYR A 395 5.99 -0.64 9.60
C TYR A 395 5.72 -0.32 8.13
N LEU A 396 6.25 0.81 7.66
CA LEU A 396 6.06 1.30 6.31
C LEU A 396 7.32 1.11 5.46
N SER A 397 7.15 0.52 4.29
CA SER A 397 8.22 0.16 3.37
C SER A 397 7.98 0.75 1.98
N SER A 398 9.04 0.99 1.21
CA SER A 398 8.95 1.30 -0.22
C SER A 398 8.65 0.07 -1.10
N GLY A 399 8.40 -1.07 -0.47
CA GLY A 399 8.10 -2.31 -1.16
C GLY A 399 9.25 -2.80 -2.05
N TYR A 400 8.90 -3.43 -3.16
CA TYR A 400 9.91 -3.96 -4.10
C TYR A 400 10.58 -2.89 -4.98
N GLN A 401 10.12 -1.65 -4.96
CA GLN A 401 10.79 -0.56 -5.69
C GLN A 401 12.13 -0.21 -5.05
N GLY A 402 12.23 -0.29 -3.73
CA GLY A 402 13.47 -0.03 -3.04
C GLY A 402 14.03 1.35 -3.35
N THR A 403 13.19 2.38 -3.36
CA THR A 403 13.57 3.73 -3.80
C THR A 403 14.31 4.46 -2.69
N LEU A 404 15.53 4.93 -3.00
CA LEU A 404 16.30 5.77 -2.09
C LEU A 404 15.60 7.12 -1.85
N GLY A 405 15.63 7.59 -0.62
CA GLY A 405 15.06 8.88 -0.24
C GLY A 405 13.54 8.88 -0.09
N ALA A 406 12.88 7.71 -0.19
CA ALA A 406 11.45 7.59 0.03
C ALA A 406 11.07 7.68 1.52
N GLY A 407 11.95 7.23 2.42
CA GLY A 407 11.65 7.06 3.84
C GLY A 407 11.26 8.37 4.54
N TYR A 408 12.05 9.41 4.40
CA TYR A 408 11.80 10.69 5.09
C TYR A 408 10.45 11.33 4.72
N PRO A 409 10.13 11.58 3.44
CA PRO A 409 8.83 12.17 3.09
C PRO A 409 7.65 11.21 3.37
N THR A 410 7.83 9.89 3.26
CA THR A 410 6.81 8.92 3.69
C THR A 410 6.51 9.05 5.18
N ALA A 411 7.55 9.23 6.01
CA ALA A 411 7.38 9.45 7.46
C ALA A 411 6.64 10.76 7.77
N LEU A 412 6.93 11.84 7.05
CA LEU A 412 6.18 13.09 7.17
C LEU A 412 4.71 12.90 6.82
N GLY A 413 4.40 12.19 5.73
CA GLY A 413 3.03 11.87 5.35
C GLY A 413 2.30 11.01 6.38
N ALA A 414 2.97 9.99 6.92
CA ALA A 414 2.43 9.18 8.01
C ALA A 414 2.16 10.00 9.28
N LYS A 415 3.05 10.97 9.61
CA LYS A 415 2.85 11.87 10.75
C LYS A 415 1.70 12.83 10.55
N VAL A 416 1.49 13.33 9.32
CA VAL A 416 0.30 14.14 8.98
C VAL A 416 -0.98 13.33 9.15
N ALA A 417 -0.96 12.07 8.74
CA ALA A 417 -2.10 11.14 8.83
C ALA A 417 -2.43 10.70 10.27
N CYS A 418 -1.39 10.55 11.10
CA CYS A 418 -1.48 10.06 12.46
C CYS A 418 -0.79 11.04 13.44
N PRO A 419 -1.38 12.23 13.67
CA PRO A 419 -0.71 13.31 14.43
C PRO A 419 -0.37 12.93 15.88
N ASP A 420 -1.13 12.03 16.48
CA ASP A 420 -0.93 11.60 17.87
C ASP A 420 0.08 10.46 18.02
N LYS A 421 0.43 9.77 16.93
CA LYS A 421 1.39 8.65 16.97
C LYS A 421 2.82 9.16 16.76
N PRO A 422 3.79 8.63 17.50
CA PRO A 422 5.21 8.79 17.17
C PRO A 422 5.52 8.12 15.83
N VAL A 423 6.29 8.82 14.99
CA VAL A 423 6.78 8.29 13.71
C VAL A 423 8.29 8.42 13.68
N VAL A 424 8.97 7.31 13.44
CA VAL A 424 10.44 7.25 13.34
C VAL A 424 10.83 6.74 11.95
N THR A 425 11.78 7.40 11.33
CA THR A 425 12.43 6.89 10.11
C THR A 425 13.93 6.77 10.33
N VAL A 426 14.52 5.72 9.77
CA VAL A 426 15.97 5.54 9.72
C VAL A 426 16.38 5.71 8.27
N ALA A 427 17.02 6.83 7.97
CA ALA A 427 17.50 7.17 6.64
C ALA A 427 19.03 7.35 6.68
N GLY A 428 19.69 6.99 5.58
CA GLY A 428 21.07 7.37 5.36
C GLY A 428 21.17 8.85 5.00
N ASP A 429 22.36 9.44 5.16
CA ASP A 429 22.65 10.82 4.80
C ASP A 429 22.29 11.12 3.34
N GLY A 430 22.69 10.26 2.41
CA GLY A 430 22.33 10.38 0.99
C GLY A 430 20.82 10.26 0.76
N GLY A 431 20.15 9.29 1.37
CA GLY A 431 18.71 9.11 1.26
C GLY A 431 17.93 10.32 1.79
N PHE A 432 18.34 10.85 2.94
CA PHE A 432 17.76 12.06 3.51
C PHE A 432 17.85 13.27 2.57
N MET A 433 19.01 13.47 1.95
CA MET A 433 19.29 14.62 1.07
C MET A 433 18.46 14.65 -0.23
N TYR A 434 17.84 13.52 -0.63
CA TYR A 434 16.96 13.52 -1.82
C TYR A 434 15.66 14.32 -1.62
N ASN A 435 15.18 14.47 -0.40
CA ASN A 435 13.86 15.04 -0.11
C ASN A 435 13.84 15.95 1.13
N VAL A 436 14.96 16.57 1.46
CA VAL A 436 15.11 17.50 2.58
C VAL A 436 14.55 18.89 2.27
#